data_87196de50871f55e88b91612435b3817
#
_entry.id   87196de50871f55e88b91612435b3817
#
_cell.length_a   1.000
_cell.length_b   1.000
_cell.length_c   1.000
_cell.angle_alpha   90.00
_cell.angle_beta   90.00
_cell.angle_gamma   90.00
#
_symmetry.space_group_name_H-M   'P 1'
#
loop_
_entity.id
_entity.type
_entity.pdbx_description
1 polymer ?
#
loop_
_entity_poly.entity_id
_entity_poly.type
_entity_poly.pdbx_seq_one_letter_code
_entity_poly.pdbx_strand_id
1 'polypeptide(L)'
;ELIGFFEVDEELNNYIHIYGRKEARYLSKFSQEERKKIFDEYFKYNFPALIATNESIIFPEMIESAKENNKTLLKSHRRTSATIREAKFFLSKRLGEEQMVDGYIFLDVMGIGVLLTGYEDAKLGVTIELLERGHRLITDNHLMMKRVAENDLEGYNRVDKTIMDSHFFLDNLKDGSKIDVTTLFGIKATRKMKRIDFLIVLEEWNEKKFYDRLGLDEVYEEFLGGKIPKL
;
A
#
# COMPACT_ATOMS: atom_id res chain seq x y z
N GLU A 1 -14.97 15.05 19.19
CA GLU A 1 -16.45 15.14 19.04
C GLU A 1 -17.18 13.88 19.50
N LEU A 2 -16.52 12.77 19.83
CA LEU A 2 -17.16 11.47 20.04
C LEU A 2 -17.30 11.03 21.50
N ILE A 3 -16.61 11.68 22.42
CA ILE A 3 -16.68 11.30 23.85
C ILE A 3 -17.78 12.10 24.53
N GLY A 4 -18.99 11.55 24.57
CA GLY A 4 -20.17 12.14 25.20
C GLY A 4 -21.41 12.27 24.31
N PHE A 5 -21.30 11.93 23.01
CA PHE A 5 -22.42 11.80 22.09
C PHE A 5 -22.37 10.41 21.45
N PHE A 6 -22.92 9.45 22.16
CA PHE A 6 -22.95 8.06 21.71
C PHE A 6 -24.24 7.75 20.94
N GLU A 7 -24.43 8.36 19.79
CA GLU A 7 -25.02 7.65 18.66
C GLU A 7 -23.86 7.05 17.88
N VAL A 8 -23.34 5.92 18.34
CA VAL A 8 -22.29 5.22 17.62
C VAL A 8 -22.95 4.46 16.49
N ASP A 9 -22.78 4.97 15.30
CA ASP A 9 -23.08 4.25 14.08
C ASP A 9 -22.30 2.92 14.11
N GLU A 10 -22.92 1.80 13.74
CA GLU A 10 -22.28 0.48 13.71
C GLU A 10 -20.98 0.49 12.88
N GLU A 11 -20.86 1.41 11.94
CA GLU A 11 -19.65 1.63 11.16
C GLU A 11 -18.43 1.99 12.01
N LEU A 12 -18.59 2.68 13.13
CA LEU A 12 -17.47 3.08 14.00
C LEU A 12 -16.79 1.91 14.72
N ASN A 13 -17.45 0.77 14.79
CA ASN A 13 -16.90 -0.45 15.39
C ASN A 13 -15.66 -0.98 14.64
N ASN A 14 -15.49 -0.64 13.38
CA ASN A 14 -14.39 -1.12 12.54
C ASN A 14 -13.18 -0.19 12.50
N TYR A 15 -13.23 0.97 13.15
CA TYR A 15 -12.17 1.96 13.10
C TYR A 15 -11.28 1.96 14.34
N ILE A 16 -9.99 2.26 14.13
CA ILE A 16 -9.08 2.60 15.23
C ILE A 16 -9.41 4.01 15.68
N HIS A 17 -9.70 4.15 16.96
CA HIS A 17 -10.03 5.44 17.56
C HIS A 17 -8.76 6.19 17.99
N ILE A 18 -8.78 7.52 17.82
CA ILE A 18 -7.67 8.39 18.20
C ILE A 18 -8.12 9.35 19.28
N TYR A 19 -7.37 9.36 20.38
CA TYR A 19 -7.57 10.23 21.53
C TYR A 19 -6.44 11.24 21.61
N GLY A 20 -6.78 12.51 21.59
CA GLY A 20 -5.81 13.61 21.56
C GLY A 20 -5.99 14.60 22.71
N ARG A 21 -5.28 15.72 22.63
CA ARG A 21 -5.31 16.77 23.67
C ARG A 21 -6.67 17.45 23.82
N LYS A 22 -7.46 17.53 22.76
CA LYS A 22 -8.79 18.19 22.81
C LYS A 22 -9.76 17.34 23.63
N GLU A 23 -9.77 16.04 23.37
CA GLU A 23 -10.57 15.06 24.10
C GLU A 23 -10.14 14.99 25.57
N ALA A 24 -8.83 14.94 25.84
CA ALA A 24 -8.28 14.98 27.20
C ALA A 24 -8.72 16.21 27.98
N ARG A 25 -8.63 17.38 27.34
CA ARG A 25 -9.07 18.66 27.95
C ARG A 25 -10.57 18.69 28.23
N TYR A 26 -11.37 18.11 27.33
CA TYR A 26 -12.80 18.00 27.55
C TYR A 26 -13.10 17.11 28.75
N LEU A 27 -12.52 15.93 28.80
CA LEU A 27 -12.71 14.98 29.89
C LEU A 27 -12.19 15.47 31.25
N SER A 28 -11.19 16.34 31.26
CA SER A 28 -10.68 16.98 32.51
C SER A 28 -11.72 17.86 33.23
N LYS A 29 -12.83 18.20 32.55
CA LYS A 29 -13.92 18.98 33.17
C LYS A 29 -14.84 18.16 34.03
N PHE A 30 -14.80 16.83 33.89
CA PHE A 30 -15.66 15.90 34.61
C PHE A 30 -14.97 15.38 35.88
N SER A 31 -15.74 15.03 36.87
CA SER A 31 -15.26 14.31 38.05
C SER A 31 -14.73 12.92 37.69
N GLN A 32 -14.00 12.31 38.59
CA GLN A 32 -13.50 10.94 38.40
C GLN A 32 -14.64 9.93 38.18
N GLU A 33 -15.73 10.05 38.97
CA GLU A 33 -16.88 9.17 38.84
C GLU A 33 -17.62 9.32 37.51
N GLU A 34 -17.76 10.55 37.03
CA GLU A 34 -18.36 10.82 35.71
C GLU A 34 -17.51 10.28 34.59
N ARG A 35 -16.17 10.49 34.63
CA ARG A 35 -15.25 9.93 33.64
C ARG A 35 -15.29 8.40 33.63
N LYS A 36 -15.34 7.74 34.81
CA LYS A 36 -15.44 6.28 34.87
C LYS A 36 -16.70 5.80 34.15
N LYS A 37 -17.86 6.40 34.39
CA LYS A 37 -19.10 6.06 33.68
C LYS A 37 -18.98 6.23 32.16
N ILE A 38 -18.38 7.36 31.73
CA ILE A 38 -18.16 7.64 30.30
C ILE A 38 -17.29 6.55 29.68
N PHE A 39 -16.16 6.18 30.32
CA PHE A 39 -15.28 5.16 29.80
C PHE A 39 -15.89 3.77 29.81
N ASP A 40 -16.65 3.42 30.86
CA ASP A 40 -17.34 2.13 30.94
C ASP A 40 -18.36 1.96 29.81
N GLU A 41 -19.06 3.02 29.42
CA GLU A 41 -19.94 3.00 28.26
C GLU A 41 -19.17 2.95 26.95
N TYR A 42 -18.15 3.79 26.80
CA TYR A 42 -17.34 3.87 25.58
C TYR A 42 -16.64 2.55 25.25
N PHE A 43 -16.05 1.86 26.23
CA PHE A 43 -15.33 0.61 25.98
C PHE A 43 -16.24 -0.61 25.78
N LYS A 44 -17.56 -0.49 25.91
CA LYS A 44 -18.52 -1.54 25.50
C LYS A 44 -18.57 -1.69 23.97
N TYR A 45 -18.26 -0.63 23.22
CA TYR A 45 -18.26 -0.69 21.76
C TYR A 45 -17.13 -1.55 21.21
N ASN A 46 -17.39 -2.20 20.07
CA ASN A 46 -16.46 -3.17 19.48
C ASN A 46 -15.50 -2.51 18.48
N PHE A 47 -14.58 -1.68 18.94
CA PHE A 47 -13.52 -1.11 18.11
C PHE A 47 -12.17 -1.83 18.37
N PRO A 48 -11.25 -1.87 17.35
CA PRO A 48 -9.99 -2.61 17.46
C PRO A 48 -9.01 -2.04 18.49
N ALA A 49 -8.88 -0.73 18.58
CA ALA A 49 -7.95 -0.06 19.48
C ALA A 49 -8.26 1.42 19.68
N LEU A 50 -7.88 1.96 20.84
CA LEU A 50 -7.80 3.39 21.11
C LEU A 50 -6.35 3.81 21.22
N ILE A 51 -5.91 4.83 20.44
CA ILE A 51 -4.55 5.35 20.48
C ILE A 51 -4.55 6.74 21.11
N ALA A 52 -3.99 6.86 22.30
CA ALA A 52 -3.72 8.15 22.94
C ALA A 52 -2.48 8.79 22.32
N THR A 53 -2.61 10.01 21.82
CA THR A 53 -1.56 10.70 21.05
C THR A 53 -1.11 12.00 21.73
N ASN A 54 0.05 12.52 21.29
CA ASN A 54 0.51 13.86 21.63
C ASN A 54 0.64 14.09 23.14
N GLU A 55 1.09 13.06 23.88
CA GLU A 55 1.23 13.07 25.34
C GLU A 55 -0.07 13.47 26.06
N SER A 56 -1.21 13.14 25.49
CA SER A 56 -2.51 13.38 26.13
C SER A 56 -2.58 12.69 27.49
N ILE A 57 -3.25 13.31 28.41
CA ILE A 57 -3.49 12.75 29.75
C ILE A 57 -4.31 11.47 29.58
N ILE A 58 -3.78 10.37 30.06
CA ILE A 58 -4.51 9.11 30.18
C ILE A 58 -4.98 8.99 31.62
N PHE A 59 -6.27 8.98 31.81
CA PHE A 59 -6.86 8.91 33.13
C PHE A 59 -6.78 7.46 33.67
N PRO A 60 -6.57 7.27 35.00
CA PRO A 60 -6.56 5.92 35.59
C PRO A 60 -7.82 5.13 35.27
N GLU A 61 -9.00 5.77 35.35
CA GLU A 61 -10.28 5.18 35.04
C GLU A 61 -10.44 4.74 33.60
N MET A 62 -9.75 5.40 32.66
CA MET A 62 -9.68 4.96 31.25
C MET A 62 -8.93 3.64 31.12
N ILE A 63 -7.80 3.50 31.85
CA ILE A 63 -7.01 2.25 31.84
C ILE A 63 -7.80 1.10 32.45
N GLU A 64 -8.49 1.38 33.56
CA GLU A 64 -9.31 0.40 34.27
C GLU A 64 -10.43 -0.10 33.38
N SER A 65 -11.25 0.80 32.82
CA SER A 65 -12.36 0.43 31.94
C SER A 65 -11.90 -0.29 30.66
N ALA A 66 -10.75 0.09 30.10
CA ALA A 66 -10.17 -0.62 28.95
C ALA A 66 -9.79 -2.07 29.29
N LYS A 67 -9.21 -2.31 30.49
CA LYS A 67 -8.88 -3.65 30.98
C LYS A 67 -10.12 -4.50 31.23
N GLU A 68 -11.12 -3.93 31.90
CA GLU A 68 -12.39 -4.60 32.23
C GLU A 68 -13.11 -5.08 30.96
N ASN A 69 -13.01 -4.31 29.86
CA ASN A 69 -13.66 -4.62 28.59
C ASN A 69 -12.73 -5.29 27.56
N ASN A 70 -11.52 -5.73 27.95
CA ASN A 70 -10.53 -6.34 27.05
C ASN A 70 -10.20 -5.50 25.81
N LYS A 71 -10.11 -4.18 25.96
CA LYS A 71 -9.82 -3.26 24.86
C LYS A 71 -8.36 -2.87 24.81
N THR A 72 -7.84 -2.74 23.60
CA THR A 72 -6.47 -2.32 23.36
C THR A 72 -6.34 -0.80 23.50
N LEU A 73 -5.56 -0.36 24.49
CA LEU A 73 -5.19 1.05 24.68
C LEU A 73 -3.70 1.22 24.39
N LEU A 74 -3.38 2.04 23.39
CA LEU A 74 -2.01 2.34 22.97
C LEU A 74 -1.66 3.78 23.26
N LYS A 75 -0.38 4.07 23.52
CA LYS A 75 0.15 5.42 23.70
C LYS A 75 1.17 5.75 22.62
N SER A 76 1.01 6.92 22.00
CA SER A 76 1.97 7.48 21.06
C SER A 76 2.44 8.86 21.53
N HIS A 77 3.75 9.07 21.56
CA HIS A 77 4.35 10.39 21.86
C HIS A 77 4.24 11.37 20.68
N ARG A 78 3.90 10.87 19.50
CA ARG A 78 3.80 11.67 18.27
C ARG A 78 2.54 12.54 18.26
N ARG A 79 2.58 13.59 17.44
CA ARG A 79 1.39 14.42 17.18
C ARG A 79 0.29 13.59 16.53
N THR A 80 -0.95 13.90 16.84
CA THR A 80 -2.14 13.19 16.33
C THR A 80 -2.10 13.01 14.81
N SER A 81 -1.80 14.08 14.05
CA SER A 81 -1.72 14.01 12.58
C SER A 81 -0.62 13.08 12.06
N ALA A 82 0.53 13.03 12.75
CA ALA A 82 1.61 12.12 12.40
C ALA A 82 1.23 10.66 12.70
N THR A 83 0.60 10.40 13.86
CA THR A 83 0.12 9.07 14.23
C THR A 83 -0.94 8.56 13.25
N ILE A 84 -1.89 9.41 12.85
CA ILE A 84 -2.92 9.06 11.87
C ILE A 84 -2.28 8.69 10.53
N ARG A 85 -1.34 9.51 10.03
CA ARG A 85 -0.67 9.24 8.76
C ARG A 85 0.09 7.91 8.77
N GLU A 86 0.83 7.64 9.84
CA GLU A 86 1.58 6.39 9.99
C GLU A 86 0.66 5.18 10.14
N ALA A 87 -0.40 5.30 10.95
CA ALA A 87 -1.38 4.23 11.08
C ALA A 87 -2.06 3.92 9.74
N LYS A 88 -2.49 4.95 9.00
CA LYS A 88 -3.05 4.78 7.66
C LYS A 88 -2.07 4.09 6.72
N PHE A 89 -0.83 4.55 6.65
CA PHE A 89 0.21 3.95 5.81
C PHE A 89 0.46 2.47 6.17
N PHE A 90 0.60 2.18 7.47
CA PHE A 90 0.82 0.81 7.94
C PHE A 90 -0.36 -0.11 7.62
N LEU A 91 -1.58 0.35 7.86
CA LEU A 91 -2.79 -0.42 7.58
C LEU A 91 -2.99 -0.64 6.09
N SER A 92 -2.83 0.39 5.27
CA SER A 92 -2.92 0.26 3.80
C SER A 92 -1.88 -0.72 3.27
N LYS A 93 -0.66 -0.68 3.82
CA LYS A 93 0.37 -1.65 3.45
C LYS A 93 0.04 -3.09 3.85
N ARG A 94 -0.73 -3.31 4.91
CA ARG A 94 -1.12 -4.64 5.40
C ARG A 94 -2.45 -5.13 4.85
N LEU A 95 -3.43 -4.24 4.78
CA LEU A 95 -4.82 -4.54 4.46
C LEU A 95 -5.28 -3.96 3.11
N GLY A 96 -4.37 -3.27 2.40
CA GLY A 96 -4.70 -2.69 1.10
C GLY A 96 -5.18 -3.74 0.12
N GLU A 97 -6.12 -3.35 -0.72
CA GLU A 97 -6.68 -4.17 -1.79
C GLU A 97 -5.56 -4.64 -2.73
N GLU A 98 -5.60 -5.91 -3.08
CA GLU A 98 -4.62 -6.55 -3.95
C GLU A 98 -5.33 -7.12 -5.19
N GLN A 99 -4.72 -6.96 -6.35
CA GLN A 99 -5.18 -7.50 -7.61
C GLN A 99 -4.02 -8.13 -8.37
N MET A 100 -4.25 -9.29 -8.94
CA MET A 100 -3.33 -9.88 -9.90
C MET A 100 -3.67 -9.36 -11.30
N VAL A 101 -2.66 -8.93 -12.02
CA VAL A 101 -2.78 -8.51 -13.42
C VAL A 101 -1.73 -9.22 -14.27
N ASP A 102 -2.14 -9.66 -15.44
CA ASP A 102 -1.30 -10.42 -16.38
C ASP A 102 -0.96 -9.57 -17.61
N GLY A 103 0.08 -9.96 -18.34
CA GLY A 103 0.50 -9.28 -19.56
C GLY A 103 1.42 -8.07 -19.36
N TYR A 104 1.88 -7.84 -18.13
CA TYR A 104 2.80 -6.78 -17.78
C TYR A 104 4.15 -7.34 -17.35
N ILE A 105 5.23 -6.73 -17.85
CA ILE A 105 6.57 -6.87 -17.28
C ILE A 105 6.82 -5.67 -16.36
N PHE A 106 7.28 -5.92 -15.14
CA PHE A 106 7.54 -4.85 -14.18
C PHE A 106 9.02 -4.74 -13.83
N LEU A 107 9.59 -3.56 -14.03
CA LEU A 107 11.01 -3.26 -13.92
C LEU A 107 11.27 -2.07 -12.98
N ASP A 108 12.41 -2.11 -12.31
CA ASP A 108 13.02 -0.97 -11.63
C ASP A 108 14.11 -0.38 -12.54
N VAL A 109 13.80 0.73 -13.21
CA VAL A 109 14.69 1.44 -14.12
C VAL A 109 15.21 2.68 -13.43
N MET A 110 16.47 2.65 -12.97
CA MET A 110 17.13 3.76 -12.25
C MET A 110 16.33 4.26 -11.02
N GLY A 111 15.63 3.38 -10.34
CA GLY A 111 14.81 3.75 -9.18
C GLY A 111 13.37 4.14 -9.52
N ILE A 112 12.96 4.09 -10.77
CA ILE A 112 11.60 4.32 -11.26
C ILE A 112 10.96 2.98 -11.57
N GLY A 113 9.75 2.74 -11.04
CA GLY A 113 8.98 1.52 -11.31
C GLY A 113 8.20 1.63 -12.62
N VAL A 114 8.59 0.86 -13.62
CA VAL A 114 8.04 0.91 -14.97
C VAL A 114 7.31 -0.38 -15.31
N LEU A 115 6.04 -0.27 -15.67
CA LEU A 115 5.27 -1.34 -16.29
C LEU A 115 5.45 -1.30 -17.80
N LEU A 116 5.73 -2.44 -18.41
CA LEU A 116 5.74 -2.62 -19.86
C LEU A 116 4.59 -3.52 -20.28
N THR A 117 3.83 -3.12 -21.29
CA THR A 117 2.78 -3.94 -21.92
C THR A 117 2.76 -3.73 -23.43
N GLY A 118 1.93 -4.48 -24.16
CA GLY A 118 1.75 -4.37 -25.60
C GLY A 118 2.50 -5.44 -26.38
N TYR A 119 3.24 -5.06 -27.44
CA TYR A 119 3.86 -6.00 -28.38
C TYR A 119 4.89 -6.91 -27.71
N GLU A 120 4.63 -8.22 -27.67
CA GLU A 120 5.39 -9.21 -26.90
C GLU A 120 6.89 -9.23 -27.22
N ASP A 121 7.23 -9.26 -28.52
CA ASP A 121 8.64 -9.31 -28.93
C ASP A 121 9.42 -8.06 -28.49
N ALA A 122 8.79 -6.89 -28.56
CA ALA A 122 9.38 -5.66 -28.09
C ALA A 122 9.53 -5.64 -26.56
N LYS A 123 8.53 -6.13 -25.82
CA LYS A 123 8.62 -6.23 -24.36
C LYS A 123 9.82 -7.05 -23.92
N LEU A 124 9.98 -8.24 -24.52
CA LEU A 124 11.08 -9.13 -24.17
C LEU A 124 12.44 -8.50 -24.52
N GLY A 125 12.59 -7.96 -25.72
CA GLY A 125 13.82 -7.32 -26.19
C GLY A 125 14.23 -6.13 -25.31
N VAL A 126 13.29 -5.24 -25.00
CA VAL A 126 13.51 -4.10 -24.11
C VAL A 126 13.88 -4.57 -22.70
N THR A 127 13.24 -5.61 -22.19
CA THR A 127 13.52 -6.15 -20.84
C THR A 127 14.95 -6.68 -20.76
N ILE A 128 15.39 -7.49 -21.73
CA ILE A 128 16.76 -8.04 -21.76
C ILE A 128 17.78 -6.91 -21.82
N GLU A 129 17.59 -5.94 -22.72
CA GLU A 129 18.49 -4.79 -22.86
C GLU A 129 18.59 -3.95 -21.58
N LEU A 130 17.47 -3.77 -20.86
CA LEU A 130 17.46 -3.08 -19.57
C LEU A 130 18.20 -3.87 -18.49
N LEU A 131 18.05 -5.21 -18.46
CA LEU A 131 18.76 -6.08 -17.53
C LEU A 131 20.28 -6.06 -17.77
N GLU A 132 20.71 -6.09 -19.03
CA GLU A 132 22.13 -5.96 -19.42
C GLU A 132 22.74 -4.63 -18.95
N ARG A 133 21.94 -3.57 -18.95
CA ARG A 133 22.32 -2.24 -18.44
C ARG A 133 22.28 -2.09 -16.93
N GLY A 134 21.95 -3.17 -16.21
CA GLY A 134 21.95 -3.22 -14.73
C GLY A 134 20.66 -2.75 -14.09
N HIS A 135 19.56 -2.67 -14.83
CA HIS A 135 18.23 -2.47 -14.27
C HIS A 135 17.69 -3.78 -13.68
N ARG A 136 16.57 -3.74 -12.99
CA ARG A 136 16.10 -4.89 -12.19
C ARG A 136 14.70 -5.32 -12.58
N LEU A 137 14.50 -6.63 -12.71
CA LEU A 137 13.19 -7.24 -12.87
C LEU A 137 12.48 -7.38 -11.53
N ILE A 138 11.21 -7.03 -11.46
CA ILE A 138 10.33 -7.35 -10.33
C ILE A 138 9.49 -8.57 -10.68
N THR A 139 8.83 -8.57 -11.81
CA THR A 139 8.07 -9.74 -12.29
C THR A 139 7.85 -9.68 -13.78
N ASP A 140 7.67 -10.87 -14.35
CA ASP A 140 7.16 -11.09 -15.69
C ASP A 140 5.80 -11.79 -15.58
N ASN A 141 4.78 -11.27 -16.27
CA ASN A 141 3.43 -11.82 -16.42
C ASN A 141 2.52 -11.85 -15.18
N HIS A 142 2.98 -12.22 -14.01
CA HIS A 142 2.13 -12.38 -12.84
C HIS A 142 2.37 -11.26 -11.83
N LEU A 143 1.94 -10.07 -12.19
CA LEU A 143 2.09 -8.90 -11.34
C LEU A 143 0.99 -8.86 -10.28
N MET A 144 1.38 -8.89 -9.01
CA MET A 144 0.50 -8.51 -7.93
C MET A 144 0.61 -7.01 -7.71
N MET A 145 -0.51 -6.32 -7.84
CA MET A 145 -0.63 -4.89 -7.50
C MET A 145 -1.33 -4.73 -6.15
N LYS A 146 -0.85 -3.79 -5.37
CA LYS A 146 -1.43 -3.43 -4.07
C LYS A 146 -1.57 -1.93 -3.93
N ARG A 147 -2.74 -1.48 -3.53
CA ARG A 147 -2.99 -0.08 -3.21
C ARG A 147 -2.46 0.25 -1.82
N VAL A 148 -1.49 1.15 -1.73
CA VAL A 148 -0.87 1.59 -0.47
C VAL A 148 -1.41 2.95 -0.03
N ALA A 149 -1.75 3.83 -0.98
CA ALA A 149 -2.40 5.12 -0.76
C ALA A 149 -3.28 5.47 -1.97
N GLU A 150 -3.92 6.63 -1.95
CA GLU A 150 -4.91 7.06 -2.94
C GLU A 150 -4.39 6.94 -4.40
N ASN A 151 -3.15 7.37 -4.67
CA ASN A 151 -2.49 7.23 -5.97
C ASN A 151 -1.12 6.56 -5.84
N ASP A 152 -0.98 5.64 -4.90
CA ASP A 152 0.27 4.94 -4.64
C ASP A 152 0.04 3.43 -4.72
N LEU A 153 0.53 2.85 -5.81
CA LEU A 153 0.45 1.43 -6.11
C LEU A 153 1.83 0.79 -5.97
N GLU A 154 1.93 -0.28 -5.24
CA GLU A 154 3.10 -1.14 -5.19
C GLU A 154 2.85 -2.41 -6.02
N GLY A 155 3.85 -2.77 -6.82
CA GLY A 155 3.85 -4.02 -7.57
C GLY A 155 4.90 -5.00 -7.04
N TYR A 156 4.58 -6.29 -7.06
CA TYR A 156 5.48 -7.34 -6.62
C TYR A 156 5.17 -8.67 -7.32
N ASN A 157 6.18 -9.56 -7.35
CA ASN A 157 6.01 -10.90 -7.85
C ASN A 157 5.27 -11.77 -6.82
N ARG A 158 4.25 -12.48 -7.26
CA ARG A 158 3.62 -13.53 -6.46
C ARG A 158 4.55 -14.75 -6.39
N VAL A 159 5.50 -14.73 -5.50
CA VAL A 159 6.25 -15.92 -5.13
C VAL A 159 5.35 -16.75 -4.23
N ASP A 160 5.00 -17.96 -4.64
CA ASP A 160 4.33 -18.91 -3.76
C ASP A 160 5.23 -19.10 -2.53
N LYS A 161 4.67 -18.89 -1.32
CA LYS A 161 5.41 -18.95 -0.04
C LYS A 161 6.11 -20.30 0.21
N THR A 162 5.83 -21.30 -0.63
CA THR A 162 6.36 -22.66 -0.57
C THR A 162 7.65 -22.88 -1.38
N ILE A 163 8.01 -21.96 -2.28
CA ILE A 163 9.24 -22.09 -3.08
C ILE A 163 10.25 -21.09 -2.53
N MET A 164 11.15 -21.55 -1.66
CA MET A 164 12.25 -20.75 -1.07
C MET A 164 13.31 -20.33 -2.09
N ASP A 165 13.23 -20.76 -3.32
CA ASP A 165 14.15 -20.41 -4.40
C ASP A 165 13.55 -19.24 -5.19
N SER A 166 14.12 -18.07 -4.97
CA SER A 166 13.76 -16.83 -5.65
C SER A 166 14.32 -16.80 -7.08
N HIS A 167 13.89 -17.75 -7.91
CA HIS A 167 14.16 -17.72 -9.33
C HIS A 167 13.17 -16.78 -10.02
N PHE A 168 13.70 -15.80 -10.72
CA PHE A 168 12.93 -14.87 -11.53
C PHE A 168 13.07 -15.32 -12.98
N PHE A 169 11.95 -15.75 -13.57
CA PHE A 169 11.91 -16.20 -14.94
C PHE A 169 11.28 -15.15 -15.85
N LEU A 170 11.80 -15.04 -17.07
CA LEU A 170 11.09 -14.46 -18.20
C LEU A 170 10.43 -15.62 -18.97
N ASP A 171 9.11 -15.67 -18.92
CA ASP A 171 8.33 -16.83 -19.38
C ASP A 171 7.79 -16.70 -20.81
N ASN A 172 7.90 -15.51 -21.42
CA ASN A 172 7.27 -15.18 -22.71
C ASN A 172 8.12 -15.47 -23.95
N LEU A 173 8.93 -16.53 -23.91
CA LEU A 173 9.67 -16.94 -25.08
C LEU A 173 8.77 -17.73 -26.03
N LYS A 174 8.87 -17.45 -27.35
CA LYS A 174 8.02 -18.07 -28.39
C LYS A 174 8.12 -19.59 -28.45
N ASP A 175 9.22 -20.16 -28.01
CA ASP A 175 9.47 -21.62 -27.98
C ASP A 175 9.02 -22.26 -26.64
N GLY A 176 8.43 -21.48 -25.73
CA GLY A 176 8.00 -21.97 -24.41
C GLY A 176 9.16 -22.14 -23.42
N SER A 177 10.39 -21.77 -23.80
CA SER A 177 11.52 -21.77 -22.89
C SER A 177 11.42 -20.62 -21.89
N LYS A 178 12.18 -20.73 -20.79
CA LYS A 178 12.23 -19.71 -19.72
C LYS A 178 13.66 -19.27 -19.53
N ILE A 179 13.84 -17.97 -19.37
CA ILE A 179 15.15 -17.39 -19.01
C ILE A 179 15.19 -17.20 -17.50
N ASP A 180 16.09 -17.86 -16.82
CA ASP A 180 16.38 -17.56 -15.41
C ASP A 180 17.25 -16.30 -15.31
N VAL A 181 16.60 -15.20 -14.96
CA VAL A 181 17.23 -13.88 -14.84
C VAL A 181 18.32 -13.88 -13.75
N THR A 182 18.10 -14.62 -12.67
CA THR A 182 19.06 -14.69 -11.57
C THR A 182 20.34 -15.41 -11.98
N THR A 183 20.20 -16.47 -12.77
CA THR A 183 21.35 -17.23 -13.28
C THR A 183 22.15 -16.43 -14.31
N LEU A 184 21.48 -15.73 -15.23
CA LEU A 184 22.15 -15.00 -16.32
C LEU A 184 22.70 -13.65 -15.89
N PHE A 185 21.95 -12.87 -15.12
CA PHE A 185 22.27 -11.48 -14.79
C PHE A 185 22.65 -11.30 -13.30
N GLY A 186 22.58 -12.37 -12.50
CA GLY A 186 22.87 -12.36 -11.07
C GLY A 186 21.71 -11.87 -10.20
N ILE A 187 21.78 -12.17 -8.90
CA ILE A 187 20.73 -11.84 -7.92
C ILE A 187 20.43 -10.33 -7.84
N LYS A 188 21.39 -9.48 -8.18
CA LYS A 188 21.22 -8.02 -8.18
C LYS A 188 20.32 -7.51 -9.30
N ALA A 189 20.10 -8.31 -10.34
CA ALA A 189 19.21 -7.99 -11.46
C ALA A 189 17.71 -8.18 -11.12
N THR A 190 17.41 -8.55 -9.88
CA THR A 190 16.04 -8.76 -9.44
C THR A 190 15.69 -7.91 -8.21
N ARG A 191 14.39 -7.64 -8.05
CA ARG A 191 13.83 -6.92 -6.92
C ARG A 191 12.47 -7.50 -6.55
N LYS A 192 12.17 -7.60 -5.27
CA LYS A 192 10.92 -8.22 -4.80
C LYS A 192 9.69 -7.34 -5.00
N MET A 193 9.85 -6.04 -4.85
CA MET A 193 8.74 -5.08 -4.80
C MET A 193 9.22 -3.70 -5.20
N LYS A 194 8.36 -2.94 -5.83
CA LYS A 194 8.59 -1.53 -6.18
C LYS A 194 7.26 -0.79 -6.29
N ARG A 195 7.27 0.54 -6.02
CA ARG A 195 6.19 1.43 -6.42
C ARG A 195 6.09 1.46 -7.93
N ILE A 196 4.86 1.53 -8.45
CA ILE A 196 4.59 1.67 -9.88
C ILE A 196 4.51 3.17 -10.19
N ASP A 197 5.39 3.65 -11.05
CA ASP A 197 5.47 5.08 -11.39
C ASP A 197 4.93 5.37 -12.79
N PHE A 198 5.16 4.47 -13.78
CA PHE A 198 4.74 4.63 -15.17
C PHE A 198 4.29 3.32 -15.81
N LEU A 199 3.37 3.45 -16.76
CA LEU A 199 3.00 2.38 -17.70
C LEU A 199 3.48 2.80 -19.10
N ILE A 200 4.26 1.93 -19.74
CA ILE A 200 4.69 2.10 -21.14
C ILE A 200 4.02 1.04 -21.99
N VAL A 201 3.34 1.47 -23.04
CA VAL A 201 2.69 0.58 -24.01
C VAL A 201 3.55 0.51 -25.28
N LEU A 202 4.11 -0.66 -25.52
CA LEU A 202 4.91 -0.91 -26.71
C LEU A 202 4.01 -1.35 -27.86
N GLU A 203 4.12 -0.72 -29.00
CA GLU A 203 3.35 -1.07 -30.19
C GLU A 203 4.23 -1.05 -31.46
N GLU A 204 3.80 -1.77 -32.47
CA GLU A 204 4.43 -1.66 -33.78
C GLU A 204 4.21 -0.28 -34.37
N TRP A 205 5.25 0.27 -35.01
CA TRP A 205 5.18 1.57 -35.65
C TRP A 205 4.09 1.60 -36.75
N ASN A 206 3.18 2.54 -36.68
CA ASN A 206 2.13 2.74 -37.66
C ASN A 206 2.19 4.16 -38.23
N GLU A 207 2.58 4.30 -39.49
CA GLU A 207 2.67 5.60 -40.15
C GLU A 207 1.37 6.39 -40.24
N LYS A 208 0.23 5.70 -40.14
CA LYS A 208 -1.11 6.30 -40.19
C LYS A 208 -1.60 6.79 -38.83
N LYS A 209 -0.93 6.39 -37.74
CA LYS A 209 -1.29 6.77 -36.38
C LYS A 209 -0.57 8.07 -36.00
N PHE A 210 -1.30 8.99 -35.44
CA PHE A 210 -0.70 10.16 -34.82
C PHE A 210 -0.09 9.78 -33.46
N TYR A 211 1.18 10.08 -33.30
CA TYR A 211 1.89 9.92 -32.04
C TYR A 211 2.16 11.29 -31.43
N ASP A 212 1.74 11.49 -30.20
CA ASP A 212 2.10 12.70 -29.46
C ASP A 212 3.59 12.66 -29.09
N ARG A 213 4.40 13.36 -29.89
CA ARG A 213 5.86 13.43 -29.69
C ARG A 213 6.28 14.41 -28.60
N LEU A 214 5.39 15.26 -28.17
CA LEU A 214 5.66 16.30 -27.17
C LEU A 214 5.24 15.86 -25.77
N GLY A 215 4.39 14.82 -25.65
CA GLY A 215 3.89 14.34 -24.37
C GLY A 215 3.06 15.38 -23.64
N LEU A 216 2.30 16.21 -24.38
CA LEU A 216 1.49 17.28 -23.79
C LEU A 216 0.18 16.77 -23.22
N ASP A 217 -0.31 15.65 -23.75
CA ASP A 217 -1.54 15.01 -23.27
C ASP A 217 -1.20 13.97 -22.20
N GLU A 218 -1.59 14.25 -20.96
CA GLU A 218 -1.44 13.30 -19.87
C GLU A 218 -2.49 12.20 -19.98
N VAL A 219 -2.06 10.99 -20.29
CA VAL A 219 -2.90 9.78 -20.31
C VAL A 219 -2.64 8.95 -19.07
N TYR A 220 -3.70 8.42 -18.49
CA TYR A 220 -3.61 7.59 -17.29
C TYR A 220 -4.29 6.24 -17.49
N GLU A 221 -3.76 5.20 -16.89
CA GLU A 221 -4.42 3.91 -16.71
C GLU A 221 -4.83 3.77 -15.25
N GLU A 222 -6.00 3.18 -14.99
CA GLU A 222 -6.54 3.06 -13.64
C GLU A 222 -6.44 1.61 -13.16
N PHE A 223 -5.83 1.42 -11.99
CA PHE A 223 -5.74 0.14 -11.28
C PHE A 223 -6.13 0.34 -9.83
N LEU A 224 -7.01 -0.50 -9.29
CA LEU A 224 -7.45 -0.45 -7.89
C LEU A 224 -7.89 0.97 -7.46
N GLY A 225 -8.48 1.77 -8.36
CA GLY A 225 -8.85 3.15 -8.12
C GLY A 225 -7.67 4.13 -7.97
N GLY A 226 -6.45 3.72 -8.31
CA GLY A 226 -5.27 4.58 -8.44
C GLY A 226 -4.92 4.82 -9.90
N LYS A 227 -4.39 6.01 -10.22
CA LYS A 227 -4.05 6.42 -11.58
C LYS A 227 -2.55 6.35 -11.82
N ILE A 228 -2.13 5.65 -12.87
CA ILE A 228 -0.73 5.53 -13.30
C ILE A 228 -0.58 6.27 -14.62
N PRO A 229 0.40 7.21 -14.74
CA PRO A 229 0.72 7.85 -16.02
C PRO A 229 1.08 6.80 -17.07
N LYS A 230 0.55 6.98 -18.31
CA LYS A 230 0.71 6.05 -19.43
C LYS A 230 1.40 6.77 -20.60
N LEU A 231 2.42 6.15 -21.12
CA LEU A 231 3.21 6.57 -22.28
C LEU A 231 3.06 5.58 -23.42
#